data_971c7015e8cb275b5788b8baa64f459d
#
_entry.id   971c7015e8cb275b5788b8baa64f459d
#
_cell.length_a   1.000
_cell.length_b   1.000
_cell.length_c   1.000
_cell.angle_alpha   90.00
_cell.angle_beta   90.00
_cell.angle_gamma   90.00
#
_symmetry.space_group_name_H-M   'P 1'
#
loop_
_entity.id
_entity.type
_entity.pdbx_description
1 polymer ?
#
loop_
_entity_poly.entity_id
_entity_poly.type
_entity_poly.pdbx_seq_one_letter_code
_entity_poly.pdbx_strand_id
1 'polypeptide(L)'
;MKNTLNGVKIKIVALGKTGSNVINKMILNNIVKADFITIDTEKLNLDSSKAPKKIFVSSITSFEAMEDLRKQTEKEFQNADMVFIIAEMGEKTGTLLSSAVAEIAKSMNILTVAIVSKPFDFEELNKIKLAKKG
;
A
#
# COMPACT_ATOMS: atom_id res chain seq x y z
N MET A 1 -15.92 -6.21 -12.59
CA MET A 1 -15.49 -6.47 -12.64
C MET A 1 -14.76 -6.61 -12.55
N LYS A 2 -14.22 -6.73 -12.72
CA LYS A 2 -13.65 -6.92 -12.58
C LYS A 2 -12.38 -6.72 -12.59
N ASN A 3 -11.80 -6.33 -11.90
CA ASN A 3 -10.39 -6.17 -11.67
C ASN A 3 -9.76 -7.48 -11.32
N THR A 4 -9.91 -8.36 -12.25
CA THR A 4 -9.31 -9.66 -12.07
C THR A 4 -8.39 -9.91 -13.23
N LEU A 5 -7.26 -10.55 -12.94
CA LEU A 5 -6.33 -10.97 -13.96
C LEU A 5 -6.34 -12.48 -13.92
N ASN A 6 -6.95 -13.10 -14.92
CA ASN A 6 -7.12 -14.57 -14.93
C ASN A 6 -7.83 -15.07 -13.69
N GLY A 7 -8.82 -14.32 -13.22
CA GLY A 7 -9.57 -14.71 -12.05
C GLY A 7 -8.93 -14.31 -10.74
N VAL A 8 -7.78 -13.66 -10.77
CA VAL A 8 -7.09 -13.26 -9.56
C VAL A 8 -7.45 -11.82 -9.21
N LYS A 9 -7.86 -11.60 -7.96
CA LYS A 9 -8.19 -10.26 -7.50
C LYS A 9 -6.99 -9.64 -6.81
N ILE A 10 -6.52 -8.54 -7.36
CA ILE A 10 -5.32 -7.88 -6.87
C ILE A 10 -5.65 -6.51 -6.30
N LYS A 11 -5.16 -6.23 -5.11
CA LYS A 11 -5.27 -4.91 -4.49
C LYS A 11 -3.88 -4.32 -4.41
N ILE A 12 -3.73 -3.08 -4.81
CA ILE A 12 -2.45 -2.38 -4.72
C ILE A 12 -2.63 -1.20 -3.79
N VAL A 13 -1.87 -1.21 -2.71
CA VAL A 13 -1.98 -0.22 -1.64
C VAL A 13 -0.75 0.66 -1.66
N ALA A 14 -0.96 1.95 -1.78
CA ALA A 14 0.13 2.92 -1.73
C ALA A 14 0.12 3.62 -0.38
N LEU A 15 1.28 3.72 0.22
CA LEU A 15 1.43 4.34 1.52
C LEU A 15 2.36 5.52 1.40
N GLY A 16 1.88 6.69 1.83
CA GLY A 16 2.69 7.89 1.79
C GLY A 16 2.77 8.51 0.40
N LYS A 17 3.48 9.61 0.34
CA LYS A 17 3.53 10.40 -0.89
C LYS A 17 4.21 9.66 -2.03
N THR A 18 5.33 9.02 -1.74
CA THR A 18 6.07 8.33 -2.79
C THR A 18 5.27 7.17 -3.35
N GLY A 19 4.64 6.37 -2.46
CA GLY A 19 3.80 5.28 -2.92
C GLY A 19 2.65 5.79 -3.78
N SER A 20 2.04 6.88 -3.35
CA SER A 20 0.93 7.47 -4.10
C SER A 20 1.38 7.93 -5.49
N ASN A 21 2.57 8.53 -5.57
CA ASN A 21 3.09 8.95 -6.87
C ASN A 21 3.30 7.77 -7.81
N VAL A 22 3.77 6.65 -7.26
CA VAL A 22 4.00 5.46 -8.07
C VAL A 22 2.69 4.93 -8.63
N ILE A 23 1.67 4.78 -7.79
CA ILE A 23 0.43 4.22 -8.30
C ILE A 23 -0.31 5.20 -9.21
N ASN A 24 -0.12 6.51 -9.01
CA ASN A 24 -0.71 7.47 -9.93
C ASN A 24 -0.19 7.22 -11.36
N LYS A 25 1.09 6.93 -11.48
CA LYS A 25 1.66 6.61 -12.80
C LYS A 25 1.11 5.30 -13.34
N MET A 26 0.95 4.32 -12.47
CA MET A 26 0.38 3.04 -12.90
C MET A 26 -1.03 3.20 -13.41
N ILE A 27 -1.83 4.00 -12.71
CA ILE A 27 -3.21 4.25 -13.10
C ILE A 27 -3.25 4.99 -14.43
N LEU A 28 -2.45 6.05 -14.55
CA LEU A 28 -2.44 6.85 -15.77
C LEU A 28 -2.03 6.06 -16.99
N ASN A 29 -1.12 5.13 -16.81
CA ASN A 29 -0.60 4.35 -17.93
C ASN A 29 -1.29 3.01 -18.12
N ASN A 30 -2.32 2.74 -17.33
CA ASN A 30 -3.10 1.51 -17.47
C ASN A 30 -2.22 0.27 -17.44
N ILE A 31 -1.21 0.29 -16.58
CA ILE A 31 -0.21 -0.77 -16.58
C ILE A 31 -0.77 -2.08 -16.06
N VAL A 32 -1.61 -2.01 -15.03
CA VAL A 32 -2.10 -3.19 -14.34
C VAL A 32 -3.58 -3.04 -14.06
N LYS A 33 -4.32 -4.13 -14.17
CA LYS A 33 -5.71 -4.15 -13.75
C LYS A 33 -5.78 -4.61 -12.31
N ALA A 34 -6.09 -3.67 -11.44
CA ALA A 34 -6.14 -3.93 -10.01
C ALA A 34 -6.98 -2.86 -9.35
N ASP A 35 -7.32 -3.08 -8.10
CA ASP A 35 -7.99 -2.08 -7.30
C ASP A 35 -6.91 -1.31 -6.56
N PHE A 36 -6.92 0.01 -6.70
CA PHE A 36 -5.90 0.86 -6.10
C PHE A 36 -6.45 1.54 -4.86
N ILE A 37 -5.66 1.51 -3.80
CA ILE A 37 -6.01 2.09 -2.51
C ILE A 37 -4.84 2.93 -2.03
N THR A 38 -5.13 4.15 -1.57
CA THR A 38 -4.10 5.00 -0.97
C THR A 38 -4.40 5.18 0.50
N ILE A 39 -3.41 4.99 1.34
CA ILE A 39 -3.54 5.18 2.79
C ILE A 39 -2.47 6.18 3.23
N ASP A 40 -2.87 7.21 3.95
CA ASP A 40 -1.92 8.23 4.36
C ASP A 40 -2.42 8.95 5.60
N THR A 41 -1.50 9.57 6.31
CA THR A 41 -1.83 10.44 7.43
C THR A 41 -1.96 11.89 7.00
N GLU A 42 -1.61 12.19 5.74
CA GLU A 42 -1.66 13.55 5.19
C GLU A 42 -2.78 13.66 4.19
N LYS A 43 -3.74 14.51 4.48
CA LYS A 43 -4.88 14.66 3.59
C LYS A 43 -4.49 15.20 2.22
N LEU A 44 -3.47 16.04 2.16
CA LEU A 44 -3.03 16.56 0.88
C LEU A 44 -2.54 15.47 -0.05
N ASN A 45 -1.84 14.48 0.51
CA ASN A 45 -1.39 13.35 -0.29
C ASN A 45 -2.56 12.55 -0.82
N LEU A 46 -3.58 12.37 0.01
CA LEU A 46 -4.78 11.66 -0.41
C LEU A 46 -5.50 12.41 -1.51
N ASP A 47 -5.59 13.73 -1.37
CA ASP A 47 -6.28 14.55 -2.36
C ASP A 47 -5.63 14.46 -3.72
N SER A 48 -4.31 14.33 -3.76
CA SER A 48 -3.60 14.27 -5.03
C SER A 48 -3.52 12.86 -5.58
N SER A 49 -3.98 11.87 -4.85
CA SER A 49 -3.95 10.49 -5.31
C SER A 49 -5.07 10.24 -6.32
N LYS A 50 -4.76 9.46 -7.34
CA LYS A 50 -5.75 9.07 -8.33
C LYS A 50 -6.43 7.76 -7.99
N ALA A 51 -6.09 7.16 -6.86
CA ALA A 51 -6.72 5.92 -6.45
C ALA A 51 -8.20 6.14 -6.15
N PRO A 52 -9.07 5.22 -6.55
CA PRO A 52 -10.50 5.37 -6.25
C PRO A 52 -10.83 5.20 -4.78
N LYS A 53 -9.97 4.50 -4.04
CA LYS A 53 -10.19 4.34 -2.60
C LYS A 53 -9.07 5.03 -1.84
N LYS A 54 -9.47 5.79 -0.82
CA LYS A 54 -8.52 6.55 0.00
C LYS A 54 -8.88 6.35 1.45
N ILE A 55 -7.87 6.04 2.27
CA ILE A 55 -8.07 5.85 3.69
C ILE A 55 -7.18 6.84 4.44
N PHE A 56 -7.79 7.67 5.25
CA PHE A 56 -7.07 8.63 6.06
C PHE A 56 -6.82 8.02 7.44
N VAL A 57 -5.60 8.15 7.92
CA VAL A 57 -5.23 7.68 9.26
C VAL A 57 -4.85 8.91 10.07
N SER A 58 -5.63 9.20 11.11
CA SER A 58 -5.40 10.43 11.87
C SER A 58 -4.12 10.38 12.68
N SER A 59 -3.68 9.19 13.08
CA SER A 59 -2.46 9.07 13.88
C SER A 59 -1.95 7.64 13.81
N ILE A 60 -0.63 7.49 13.62
CA ILE A 60 -0.02 6.16 13.61
C ILE A 60 0.30 5.66 15.01
N THR A 61 0.12 6.51 16.03
CA THR A 61 0.37 6.13 17.41
C THR A 61 -0.89 5.95 18.22
N SER A 62 -2.04 6.28 17.66
CA SER A 62 -3.30 6.15 18.37
C SER A 62 -3.88 4.76 18.16
N PHE A 63 -4.21 4.08 19.26
CA PHE A 63 -4.80 2.77 19.17
C PHE A 63 -6.12 2.82 18.39
N GLU A 64 -6.94 3.84 18.66
CA GLU A 64 -8.23 3.97 18.00
C GLU A 64 -8.09 4.20 16.51
N ALA A 65 -7.12 5.06 16.13
CA ALA A 65 -6.92 5.33 14.71
C ALA A 65 -6.42 4.09 13.98
N MET A 66 -5.56 3.31 14.62
CA MET A 66 -5.04 2.11 13.99
C MET A 66 -6.10 1.00 13.92
N GLU A 67 -7.00 0.95 14.90
CA GLU A 67 -8.13 0.02 14.81
C GLU A 67 -9.08 0.40 13.71
N ASP A 68 -9.30 1.69 13.53
CA ASP A 68 -10.14 2.17 12.45
C ASP A 68 -9.50 1.82 11.09
N LEU A 69 -8.19 2.00 10.98
CA LEU A 69 -7.46 1.59 9.79
C LEU A 69 -7.66 0.10 9.51
N ARG A 70 -7.54 -0.71 10.55
CA ARG A 70 -7.69 -2.15 10.39
C ARG A 70 -9.07 -2.50 9.83
N LYS A 71 -10.11 -1.89 10.39
CA LYS A 71 -11.46 -2.18 9.96
C LYS A 71 -11.70 -1.76 8.51
N GLN A 72 -11.24 -0.57 8.15
CA GLN A 72 -11.42 -0.11 6.79
C GLN A 72 -10.61 -0.95 5.81
N THR A 73 -9.41 -1.32 6.19
CA THR A 73 -8.54 -2.11 5.33
C THR A 73 -9.08 -3.52 5.14
N GLU A 74 -9.56 -4.13 6.22
CA GLU A 74 -10.15 -5.46 6.11
C GLU A 74 -11.32 -5.47 5.14
N LYS A 75 -12.11 -4.42 5.19
CA LYS A 75 -13.25 -4.32 4.30
C LYS A 75 -12.79 -4.25 2.84
N GLU A 76 -11.75 -3.46 2.58
CA GLU A 76 -11.26 -3.32 1.21
C GLU A 76 -10.55 -4.58 0.72
N PHE A 77 -10.00 -5.37 1.63
CA PHE A 77 -9.26 -6.57 1.25
C PHE A 77 -10.14 -7.81 1.10
N GLN A 78 -11.44 -7.70 1.32
CA GLN A 78 -12.31 -8.85 1.19
C GLN A 78 -12.25 -9.42 -0.21
N ASN A 79 -12.10 -10.73 -0.28
CA ASN A 79 -12.03 -11.46 -1.55
C ASN A 79 -10.77 -11.15 -2.36
N ALA A 80 -9.79 -10.48 -1.78
CA ALA A 80 -8.52 -10.26 -2.48
C ALA A 80 -7.70 -11.55 -2.45
N ASP A 81 -7.04 -11.83 -3.57
CA ASP A 81 -6.13 -12.96 -3.64
C ASP A 81 -4.70 -12.53 -3.38
N MET A 82 -4.40 -11.28 -3.70
CA MET A 82 -3.05 -10.77 -3.59
C MET A 82 -3.08 -9.29 -3.25
N VAL A 83 -2.18 -8.88 -2.38
CA VAL A 83 -2.04 -7.48 -2.00
C VAL A 83 -0.60 -7.06 -2.23
N PHE A 84 -0.43 -5.97 -2.99
CA PHE A 84 0.87 -5.34 -3.15
C PHE A 84 0.88 -4.07 -2.33
N ILE A 85 1.94 -3.86 -1.57
CA ILE A 85 2.09 -2.66 -0.74
C ILE A 85 3.26 -1.88 -1.29
N ILE A 86 3.04 -0.63 -1.65
CA ILE A 86 4.07 0.23 -2.20
C ILE A 86 4.35 1.36 -1.22
N ALA A 87 5.58 1.44 -0.74
CA ALA A 87 5.96 2.42 0.26
C ALA A 87 7.41 2.83 0.06
N GLU A 88 7.79 3.96 0.62
CA GLU A 88 9.17 4.41 0.59
C GLU A 88 9.87 4.00 1.88
N MET A 89 11.00 3.34 1.75
CA MET A 89 11.77 2.95 2.92
C MET A 89 12.42 4.19 3.53
N GLY A 90 12.42 4.24 4.83
CA GLY A 90 13.01 5.38 5.54
C GLY A 90 12.02 6.46 5.90
N GLU A 91 10.86 6.42 5.29
CA GLU A 91 9.79 7.33 5.66
C GLU A 91 9.04 6.69 6.81
N LYS A 92 8.96 7.40 7.94
CA LYS A 92 8.40 6.80 9.14
C LYS A 92 6.96 6.32 8.97
N THR A 93 6.13 7.19 8.39
CA THR A 93 4.74 6.85 8.18
C THR A 93 4.58 5.64 7.28
N GLY A 94 5.30 5.64 6.16
CA GLY A 94 5.23 4.52 5.23
C GLY A 94 5.68 3.23 5.85
N THR A 95 6.73 3.28 6.65
CA THR A 95 7.26 2.08 7.29
C THR A 95 6.26 1.49 8.28
N LEU A 96 5.67 2.33 9.13
CA LEU A 96 4.74 1.86 10.14
C LEU A 96 3.42 1.39 9.52
N LEU A 97 2.91 2.12 8.55
CA LEU A 97 1.68 1.72 7.89
C LEU A 97 1.88 0.44 7.09
N SER A 98 3.05 0.30 6.48
CA SER A 98 3.36 -0.88 5.72
C SER A 98 3.31 -2.15 6.59
N SER A 99 3.89 -2.08 7.78
CA SER A 99 3.81 -3.20 8.71
C SER A 99 2.37 -3.52 9.10
N ALA A 100 1.60 -2.49 9.40
CA ALA A 100 0.22 -2.69 9.82
C ALA A 100 -0.61 -3.31 8.71
N VAL A 101 -0.48 -2.79 7.49
CA VAL A 101 -1.26 -3.30 6.36
C VAL A 101 -0.84 -4.72 6.02
N ALA A 102 0.45 -5.01 6.08
CA ALA A 102 0.93 -6.36 5.80
C ALA A 102 0.37 -7.36 6.82
N GLU A 103 0.31 -6.97 8.08
CA GLU A 103 -0.25 -7.84 9.10
C GLU A 103 -1.72 -8.12 8.86
N ILE A 104 -2.46 -7.09 8.45
CA ILE A 104 -3.87 -7.26 8.15
C ILE A 104 -4.07 -8.26 7.01
N ALA A 105 -3.30 -8.09 5.93
CA ALA A 105 -3.42 -8.99 4.79
C ALA A 105 -3.07 -10.42 5.19
N LYS A 106 -2.01 -10.59 5.98
CA LYS A 106 -1.62 -11.91 6.41
C LYS A 106 -2.66 -12.57 7.30
N SER A 107 -3.29 -11.78 8.17
CA SER A 107 -4.33 -12.30 9.05
C SER A 107 -5.54 -12.79 8.26
N MET A 108 -5.69 -12.30 7.03
CA MET A 108 -6.78 -12.72 6.15
C MET A 108 -6.34 -13.78 5.15
N ASN A 109 -5.13 -14.33 5.33
CA ASN A 109 -4.58 -15.36 4.45
C ASN A 109 -4.42 -14.90 3.01
N ILE A 110 -4.03 -13.64 2.83
CA ILE A 110 -3.83 -13.07 1.51
C ILE A 110 -2.33 -13.04 1.20
N LEU A 111 -1.97 -13.46 0.00
CA LEU A 111 -0.58 -13.36 -0.44
C LEU A 111 -0.18 -11.89 -0.50
N THR A 112 0.88 -11.54 0.21
CA THR A 112 1.27 -10.16 0.39
C THR A 112 2.67 -9.93 -0.13
N VAL A 113 2.84 -8.91 -0.97
CA VAL A 113 4.13 -8.53 -1.53
C VAL A 113 4.36 -7.06 -1.22
N ALA A 114 5.45 -6.76 -0.53
CA ALA A 114 5.78 -5.38 -0.22
C ALA A 114 6.85 -4.91 -1.18
N ILE A 115 6.61 -3.79 -1.81
CA ILE A 115 7.55 -3.15 -2.71
C ILE A 115 8.01 -1.88 -2.04
N VAL A 116 9.28 -1.86 -1.65
CA VAL A 116 9.83 -0.74 -0.92
C VAL A 116 10.84 -0.06 -1.81
N SER A 117 10.74 1.25 -1.94
CA SER A 117 11.67 1.97 -2.78
C SER A 117 12.35 3.10 -2.01
N LYS A 118 13.52 3.44 -2.45
CA LYS A 118 14.21 4.64 -2.02
C LYS A 118 14.55 5.41 -3.26
N PRO A 119 14.54 6.72 -3.17
CA PRO A 119 14.77 7.53 -4.37
C PRO A 119 16.22 7.63 -4.71
N PHE A 120 17.03 6.61 -4.59
CA PHE A 120 18.39 6.78 -4.83
C PHE A 120 19.05 5.72 -5.54
N ASP A 121 20.31 5.54 -5.40
CA ASP A 121 21.24 4.90 -6.27
C ASP A 121 21.15 3.38 -6.15
N PHE A 122 22.00 2.70 -6.89
CA PHE A 122 21.98 1.25 -6.93
C PHE A 122 22.32 0.62 -5.61
N GLU A 123 23.14 1.29 -4.82
CA GLU A 123 23.50 0.75 -3.52
C GLU A 123 22.29 0.68 -2.62
N GLU A 124 21.47 1.72 -2.68
CA GLU A 124 20.25 1.73 -1.89
C GLU A 124 19.31 0.62 -2.33
N LEU A 125 19.21 0.41 -3.63
CA LEU A 125 18.37 -0.65 -4.15
C LEU A 125 18.85 -2.01 -3.69
N ASN A 126 20.14 -2.22 -3.65
CA ASN A 126 20.70 -3.48 -3.19
C ASN A 126 20.36 -3.72 -1.73
N LYS A 127 20.42 -2.68 -0.92
CA LYS A 127 20.06 -2.81 0.49
C LYS A 127 18.60 -3.16 0.65
N ILE A 128 17.75 -2.57 -0.17
CA ILE A 128 16.32 -2.87 -0.12
C ILE A 128 16.07 -4.33 -0.45
N LYS A 129 16.75 -4.84 -1.47
CA LYS A 129 16.57 -6.23 -1.85
C LYS A 129 16.95 -7.18 -0.73
N LEU A 130 18.03 -6.87 -0.02
CA LEU A 130 18.45 -7.70 1.11
C LEU A 130 17.44 -7.62 2.24
N ALA A 131 16.92 -6.43 2.51
CA ALA A 131 15.96 -6.26 3.59
C ALA A 131 14.69 -7.05 3.33
N LYS A 132 14.28 -7.18 2.08
CA LYS A 132 13.05 -7.89 1.74
C LYS A 132 13.12 -9.36 2.06
N LYS A 133 14.30 -9.91 2.13
CA LYS A 133 14.45 -11.32 2.48
C LYS A 133 14.34 -11.58 3.95
N GLY A 134 14.65 -10.57 4.74
CA GLY A 134 14.67 -10.71 6.18
C GLY A 134 13.32 -10.69 6.85
#